data_bbc0a5304f613ae67804b25cfea74931
#
_entry.id   bbc0a5304f613ae67804b25cfea74931
#
_cell.length_a   1.000
_cell.length_b   1.000
_cell.length_c   1.000
_cell.angle_alpha   90.00
_cell.angle_beta   90.00
_cell.angle_gamma   90.00
#
_symmetry.space_group_name_H-M   'P 1'
#
loop_
_entity.id
_entity.type
_entity.pdbx_description
1 polymer ?
#
loop_
_entity_poly.entity_id
_entity_poly.type
_entity_poly.pdbx_seq_one_letter_code
_entity_poly.pdbx_strand_id
1 'polypeptide(L)'
;KGDIIFSVPSGTFKNQVTVSLSSKIDNAQIRYTTDGTVPTDSSMLYTGPLTFTTTTQLRAQSFVDGNASGDMGTAIYVASSIDAEHDLPVLILDAYGNGKPDREYKDVAFILLEPKNNKVSLLQNPTITTRAGFHIRGQSSANFEKTPYRLELRDNEDDDAKYPMLGMPGDGDWALLSPYPDKSLIRNALAYELGKDLGLDIPRYAHVEVYINFDDQPLSADDYQGVYLLTETLEIDKDRLNIKKLKEDDLTEPNISGGYLMQFNMMAAEEPLIRGNGWSDLEL
;
A
#
# COMPACT_ATOMS: atom_id res chain seq x y z
N LYS A 1 -1.64 -16.14 -1.19
CA LYS A 1 -2.13 -16.95 -2.35
C LYS A 1 -3.21 -17.87 -1.83
N GLY A 2 -4.44 -17.64 -2.24
CA GLY A 2 -5.57 -18.48 -1.86
C GLY A 2 -5.60 -19.84 -2.58
N ASP A 3 -6.69 -20.57 -2.38
CA ASP A 3 -6.93 -21.85 -3.05
C ASP A 3 -7.60 -21.70 -4.42
N ILE A 4 -7.85 -20.47 -4.83
CA ILE A 4 -8.30 -20.13 -6.19
C ILE A 4 -7.06 -19.84 -7.06
N ILE A 5 -7.03 -20.47 -8.22
CA ILE A 5 -6.01 -20.24 -9.25
C ILE A 5 -6.62 -19.34 -10.33
N PHE A 6 -5.97 -18.23 -10.60
CA PHE A 6 -6.29 -17.30 -11.68
C PHE A 6 -5.37 -17.58 -12.87
N SER A 7 -5.92 -17.76 -14.08
CA SER A 7 -5.14 -18.06 -15.29
C SER A 7 -4.22 -16.91 -15.71
N VAL A 8 -4.52 -15.69 -15.30
CA VAL A 8 -3.72 -14.49 -15.55
C VAL A 8 -3.34 -13.90 -14.19
N PRO A 9 -2.05 -13.60 -13.95
CA PRO A 9 -1.62 -12.93 -12.72
C PRO A 9 -2.14 -11.49 -12.66
N SER A 10 -2.23 -10.94 -11.45
CA SER A 10 -2.55 -9.54 -11.22
C SER A 10 -1.57 -8.62 -11.94
N GLY A 11 -2.03 -7.45 -12.38
CA GLY A 11 -1.21 -6.44 -13.03
C GLY A 11 -2.03 -5.50 -13.90
N THR A 12 -1.32 -4.74 -14.72
CA THR A 12 -1.91 -3.83 -15.70
C THR A 12 -2.22 -4.54 -17.02
N PHE A 13 -3.24 -4.09 -17.72
CA PHE A 13 -3.58 -4.62 -19.04
C PHE A 13 -4.09 -3.53 -19.99
N LYS A 14 -3.96 -3.76 -21.30
CA LYS A 14 -4.55 -2.92 -22.34
C LYS A 14 -5.79 -3.58 -22.95
N ASN A 15 -6.76 -2.77 -23.33
CA ASN A 15 -8.01 -3.16 -23.96
C ASN A 15 -8.88 -4.08 -23.10
N GLN A 16 -8.48 -5.36 -22.96
CA GLN A 16 -9.20 -6.35 -22.17
C GLN A 16 -8.28 -7.42 -21.61
N VAL A 17 -8.70 -8.04 -20.53
CA VAL A 17 -8.09 -9.24 -19.95
C VAL A 17 -9.16 -10.31 -19.77
N THR A 18 -8.86 -11.56 -20.16
CA THR A 18 -9.76 -12.70 -19.97
C THR A 18 -9.14 -13.67 -18.99
N VAL A 19 -9.85 -13.98 -17.92
CA VAL A 19 -9.37 -14.74 -16.77
C VAL A 19 -10.23 -15.97 -16.56
N SER A 20 -9.60 -17.13 -16.44
CA SER A 20 -10.24 -18.37 -15.99
C SER A 20 -9.89 -18.63 -14.55
N LEU A 21 -10.85 -19.17 -13.80
CA LEU A 21 -10.70 -19.57 -12.40
C LEU A 21 -10.72 -21.09 -12.28
N SER A 22 -9.90 -21.63 -11.39
CA SER A 22 -10.01 -23.00 -10.92
C SER A 22 -9.76 -23.08 -9.41
N SER A 23 -10.35 -24.07 -8.77
CA SER A 23 -10.17 -24.32 -7.34
C SER A 23 -9.22 -25.48 -7.11
N LYS A 24 -8.42 -25.40 -6.04
CA LYS A 24 -7.66 -26.54 -5.51
C LYS A 24 -8.53 -27.47 -4.65
N ILE A 25 -9.75 -27.04 -4.32
CA ILE A 25 -10.70 -27.80 -3.50
C ILE A 25 -11.57 -28.65 -4.41
N ASP A 26 -11.57 -29.95 -4.20
CA ASP A 26 -12.35 -30.90 -4.99
C ASP A 26 -13.86 -30.67 -4.82
N ASN A 27 -14.58 -30.78 -5.93
CA ASN A 27 -16.05 -30.62 -6.01
C ASN A 27 -16.59 -29.25 -5.53
N ALA A 28 -15.71 -28.24 -5.43
CA ALA A 28 -16.13 -26.92 -5.03
C ALA A 28 -16.79 -26.16 -6.19
N GLN A 29 -17.83 -25.39 -5.86
CA GLN A 29 -18.31 -24.30 -6.69
C GLN A 29 -17.47 -23.04 -6.39
N ILE A 30 -17.08 -22.29 -7.42
CA ILE A 30 -16.39 -21.01 -7.23
C ILE A 30 -17.45 -19.91 -7.29
N ARG A 31 -17.48 -19.07 -6.24
CA ARG A 31 -18.23 -17.81 -6.21
C ARG A 31 -17.28 -16.66 -6.28
N TYR A 32 -17.68 -15.56 -6.92
CA TYR A 32 -16.79 -14.41 -7.10
C TYR A 32 -17.53 -13.08 -7.00
N THR A 33 -16.77 -12.03 -6.72
CA THR A 33 -17.16 -10.62 -6.77
C THR A 33 -16.13 -9.84 -7.61
N THR A 34 -16.54 -8.68 -8.14
CA THR A 34 -15.67 -7.82 -8.99
C THR A 34 -15.50 -6.41 -8.42
N ASP A 35 -16.08 -6.17 -7.25
CA ASP A 35 -16.13 -4.88 -6.54
C ASP A 35 -15.30 -4.87 -5.26
N GLY A 36 -14.50 -5.92 -5.03
CA GLY A 36 -13.65 -6.04 -3.84
C GLY A 36 -14.36 -6.56 -2.59
N THR A 37 -15.68 -6.80 -2.63
CA THR A 37 -16.39 -7.43 -1.51
C THR A 37 -16.03 -8.91 -1.35
N VAL A 38 -16.17 -9.44 -0.12
CA VAL A 38 -15.93 -10.87 0.15
C VAL A 38 -17.02 -11.70 -0.52
N PRO A 39 -16.66 -12.72 -1.35
CA PRO A 39 -17.63 -13.62 -1.94
C PRO A 39 -18.39 -14.43 -0.88
N THR A 40 -19.70 -14.55 -1.05
CA THR A 40 -20.60 -15.37 -0.24
C THR A 40 -21.23 -16.47 -1.09
N ASP A 41 -21.99 -17.39 -0.48
CA ASP A 41 -22.75 -18.43 -1.19
C ASP A 41 -23.81 -17.87 -2.15
N SER A 42 -24.22 -16.61 -1.95
CA SER A 42 -25.14 -15.86 -2.83
C SER A 42 -24.46 -15.04 -3.91
N SER A 43 -23.11 -14.91 -3.89
CA SER A 43 -22.36 -14.21 -4.92
C SER A 43 -22.41 -14.92 -6.27
N MET A 44 -21.96 -14.26 -7.34
CA MET A 44 -22.02 -14.81 -8.70
C MET A 44 -21.30 -16.16 -8.78
N LEU A 45 -21.96 -17.15 -9.40
CA LEU A 45 -21.37 -18.45 -9.66
C LEU A 45 -20.45 -18.37 -10.88
N TYR A 46 -19.22 -18.82 -10.74
CA TYR A 46 -18.30 -18.94 -11.87
C TYR A 46 -18.71 -20.10 -12.78
N THR A 47 -18.99 -19.80 -14.04
CA THR A 47 -19.41 -20.79 -15.05
C THR A 47 -18.51 -20.82 -16.28
N GLY A 48 -17.52 -19.94 -16.38
CA GLY A 48 -16.59 -19.86 -17.50
C GLY A 48 -15.75 -18.58 -17.47
N PRO A 49 -14.83 -18.38 -18.44
CA PRO A 49 -13.91 -17.26 -18.45
C PRO A 49 -14.58 -15.89 -18.31
N LEU A 50 -13.99 -15.04 -17.47
CA LEU A 50 -14.42 -13.67 -17.21
C LEU A 50 -13.58 -12.71 -18.03
N THR A 51 -14.20 -11.76 -18.72
CA THR A 51 -13.50 -10.72 -19.49
C THR A 51 -13.75 -9.36 -18.87
N PHE A 52 -12.67 -8.63 -18.59
CA PHE A 52 -12.71 -7.29 -18.02
C PHE A 52 -12.10 -6.28 -19.00
N THR A 53 -12.72 -5.12 -19.08
CA THR A 53 -12.26 -3.96 -19.89
C THR A 53 -12.00 -2.73 -19.05
N THR A 54 -12.31 -2.79 -17.75
CA THR A 54 -12.09 -1.74 -16.73
C THR A 54 -11.30 -2.31 -15.58
N THR A 55 -10.70 -1.43 -14.77
CA THR A 55 -10.03 -1.83 -13.53
C THR A 55 -10.97 -2.65 -12.66
N THR A 56 -10.49 -3.82 -12.21
CA THR A 56 -11.31 -4.79 -11.50
C THR A 56 -10.53 -5.43 -10.37
N GLN A 57 -11.12 -5.47 -9.18
CA GLN A 57 -10.67 -6.27 -8.06
C GLN A 57 -11.51 -7.55 -8.01
N LEU A 58 -11.00 -8.62 -8.60
CA LEU A 58 -11.65 -9.93 -8.62
C LEU A 58 -11.31 -10.71 -7.35
N ARG A 59 -12.33 -11.01 -6.54
CA ARG A 59 -12.20 -11.89 -5.38
C ARG A 59 -13.00 -13.16 -5.63
N ALA A 60 -12.45 -14.30 -5.26
CA ALA A 60 -13.10 -15.58 -5.50
C ALA A 60 -12.86 -16.55 -4.34
N GLN A 61 -13.90 -17.30 -4.00
CA GLN A 61 -13.94 -18.26 -2.90
C GLN A 61 -14.55 -19.58 -3.36
N SER A 62 -14.00 -20.68 -2.89
CA SER A 62 -14.57 -22.01 -3.07
C SER A 62 -15.68 -22.26 -2.06
N PHE A 63 -16.74 -22.93 -2.50
CA PHE A 63 -17.87 -23.36 -1.67
C PHE A 63 -18.17 -24.85 -1.89
N VAL A 64 -18.30 -25.60 -0.81
CA VAL A 64 -18.74 -26.99 -0.80
C VAL A 64 -20.00 -27.08 0.05
N ASP A 65 -21.09 -27.60 -0.50
CA ASP A 65 -22.41 -27.71 0.17
C ASP A 65 -22.89 -26.38 0.79
N GLY A 66 -22.60 -25.26 0.09
CA GLY A 66 -22.98 -23.90 0.51
C GLY A 66 -22.06 -23.27 1.57
N ASN A 67 -21.04 -23.97 2.02
CA ASN A 67 -20.08 -23.44 3.00
C ASN A 67 -18.76 -23.02 2.33
N ALA A 68 -18.20 -21.89 2.73
CA ALA A 68 -16.88 -21.47 2.30
C ALA A 68 -15.83 -22.52 2.67
N SER A 69 -14.95 -22.85 1.73
CA SER A 69 -13.95 -23.90 1.88
C SER A 69 -12.61 -23.45 1.28
N GLY A 70 -11.55 -23.62 2.05
CA GLY A 70 -10.21 -23.16 1.69
C GLY A 70 -10.06 -21.64 1.72
N ASP A 71 -8.87 -21.16 1.33
CA ASP A 71 -8.52 -19.75 1.36
C ASP A 71 -9.04 -19.02 0.12
N MET A 72 -9.60 -17.83 0.34
CA MET A 72 -10.03 -16.93 -0.72
C MET A 72 -8.85 -16.45 -1.55
N GLY A 73 -9.05 -16.23 -2.85
CA GLY A 73 -8.10 -15.62 -3.75
C GLY A 73 -8.52 -14.21 -4.17
N THR A 74 -7.54 -13.34 -4.35
CA THR A 74 -7.74 -12.00 -4.94
C THR A 74 -6.80 -11.80 -6.12
N ALA A 75 -7.32 -11.29 -7.21
CA ALA A 75 -6.56 -10.78 -8.34
C ALA A 75 -6.99 -9.36 -8.69
N ILE A 76 -6.04 -8.50 -9.00
CA ILE A 76 -6.27 -7.09 -9.31
C ILE A 76 -5.79 -6.85 -10.74
N TYR A 77 -6.68 -6.36 -11.58
CA TYR A 77 -6.43 -6.04 -12.97
C TYR A 77 -6.67 -4.54 -13.19
N VAL A 78 -5.62 -3.77 -13.43
CA VAL A 78 -5.71 -2.33 -13.67
C VAL A 78 -5.69 -2.06 -15.17
N ALA A 79 -6.78 -1.51 -15.68
CA ALA A 79 -6.87 -1.09 -17.08
C ALA A 79 -5.92 0.08 -17.35
N SER A 80 -5.17 0.04 -18.45
CA SER A 80 -4.27 1.12 -18.86
C SER A 80 -4.46 1.48 -20.31
N SER A 81 -4.55 2.76 -20.61
CA SER A 81 -4.55 3.31 -21.96
C SER A 81 -3.15 3.54 -22.52
N ILE A 82 -2.14 3.57 -21.64
CA ILE A 82 -0.74 3.88 -21.96
C ILE A 82 0.19 2.69 -21.69
N ASP A 83 1.35 2.76 -22.32
CA ASP A 83 2.50 1.89 -22.07
C ASP A 83 3.71 2.81 -22.05
N ALA A 84 4.05 3.29 -20.83
CA ALA A 84 5.18 4.18 -20.62
C ALA A 84 6.37 3.40 -20.02
N GLU A 85 7.57 3.84 -20.35
CA GLU A 85 8.81 3.32 -19.79
C GLU A 85 9.44 4.32 -18.82
N HIS A 86 10.00 3.81 -17.72
CA HIS A 86 10.63 4.57 -16.66
C HIS A 86 11.98 3.96 -16.27
N ASP A 87 12.83 4.77 -15.62
CA ASP A 87 14.15 4.34 -15.11
C ASP A 87 14.11 4.01 -13.61
N LEU A 88 13.19 4.62 -12.86
CA LEU A 88 12.96 4.35 -11.44
C LEU A 88 11.88 3.26 -11.26
N PRO A 89 11.81 2.62 -10.09
CA PRO A 89 10.65 1.82 -9.75
C PRO A 89 9.36 2.62 -9.89
N VAL A 90 8.29 1.98 -10.36
CA VAL A 90 6.99 2.62 -10.54
C VAL A 90 5.99 2.05 -9.56
N LEU A 91 5.31 2.93 -8.85
CA LEU A 91 4.17 2.62 -8.01
C LEU A 91 2.89 3.09 -8.70
N ILE A 92 1.95 2.17 -8.91
CA ILE A 92 0.61 2.49 -9.40
C ILE A 92 -0.38 2.30 -8.25
N LEU A 93 -1.16 3.34 -7.98
CA LEU A 93 -2.28 3.34 -7.06
C LEU A 93 -3.57 3.59 -7.86
N ASP A 94 -4.51 2.64 -7.83
CA ASP A 94 -5.80 2.80 -8.51
C ASP A 94 -6.93 2.76 -7.47
N ALA A 95 -7.64 3.88 -7.33
CA ALA A 95 -8.68 4.06 -6.32
C ALA A 95 -10.05 3.51 -6.74
N TYR A 96 -10.13 2.71 -7.80
CA TYR A 96 -11.37 2.10 -8.29
C TYR A 96 -12.50 3.12 -8.54
N GLY A 97 -12.17 4.34 -8.97
CA GLY A 97 -13.15 5.41 -9.18
C GLY A 97 -13.67 6.08 -7.91
N ASN A 98 -13.14 5.76 -6.73
CA ASN A 98 -13.59 6.33 -5.46
C ASN A 98 -13.05 7.75 -5.17
N GLY A 99 -12.27 8.31 -6.10
CA GLY A 99 -11.72 9.65 -5.97
C GLY A 99 -10.56 9.77 -4.98
N LYS A 100 -10.04 10.99 -4.86
CA LYS A 100 -8.95 11.30 -3.93
C LYS A 100 -9.39 11.01 -2.47
N PRO A 101 -8.53 10.39 -1.63
CA PRO A 101 -8.85 10.23 -0.21
C PRO A 101 -8.79 11.58 0.51
N ASP A 102 -9.34 11.62 1.71
CA ASP A 102 -9.13 12.65 2.72
C ASP A 102 -8.17 12.14 3.81
N ARG A 103 -8.53 12.31 5.09
CA ARG A 103 -7.77 11.80 6.24
C ARG A 103 -8.16 10.37 6.63
N GLU A 104 -9.25 9.87 6.07
CA GLU A 104 -9.69 8.51 6.28
C GLU A 104 -9.15 7.61 5.17
N TYR A 105 -8.92 6.34 5.50
CA TYR A 105 -8.47 5.36 4.52
C TYR A 105 -9.54 5.10 3.45
N LYS A 106 -9.12 5.14 2.20
CA LYS A 106 -9.86 4.58 1.06
C LYS A 106 -9.12 3.39 0.49
N ASP A 107 -9.87 2.43 -0.01
CA ASP A 107 -9.31 1.27 -0.68
C ASP A 107 -8.62 1.67 -1.98
N VAL A 108 -7.49 1.01 -2.25
CA VAL A 108 -6.68 1.25 -3.44
C VAL A 108 -6.01 -0.06 -3.88
N ALA A 109 -5.87 -0.25 -5.19
CA ALA A 109 -4.92 -1.22 -5.72
C ALA A 109 -3.51 -0.70 -5.53
N PHE A 110 -2.62 -1.53 -5.01
CA PHE A 110 -1.19 -1.25 -4.92
C PHE A 110 -0.43 -2.15 -5.89
N ILE A 111 0.26 -1.56 -6.86
CA ILE A 111 1.09 -2.26 -7.84
C ILE A 111 2.48 -1.66 -7.82
N LEU A 112 3.49 -2.46 -7.48
CA LEU A 112 4.89 -2.07 -7.56
C LEU A 112 5.56 -2.78 -8.74
N LEU A 113 6.20 -1.99 -9.59
CA LEU A 113 6.98 -2.43 -10.75
C LEU A 113 8.44 -2.06 -10.51
N GLU A 114 9.30 -3.06 -10.36
CA GLU A 114 10.73 -2.85 -10.19
C GLU A 114 11.47 -2.94 -11.53
N PRO A 115 12.57 -2.16 -11.71
CA PRO A 115 13.33 -2.16 -12.95
C PRO A 115 13.87 -3.55 -13.33
N LYS A 116 13.69 -3.91 -14.60
CA LYS A 116 14.38 -5.04 -15.25
C LYS A 116 15.31 -4.46 -16.30
N ASN A 117 16.61 -4.73 -16.18
CA ASN A 117 17.63 -4.12 -17.04
C ASN A 117 17.59 -2.58 -17.04
N ASN A 118 17.42 -1.96 -15.86
CA ASN A 118 17.33 -0.52 -15.65
C ASN A 118 16.12 0.15 -16.36
N LYS A 119 15.08 -0.59 -16.66
CA LYS A 119 13.84 -0.09 -17.24
C LYS A 119 12.62 -0.72 -16.59
N VAL A 120 11.56 0.07 -16.50
CA VAL A 120 10.22 -0.37 -16.07
C VAL A 120 9.23 -0.06 -17.19
N SER A 121 8.49 -1.07 -17.66
CA SER A 121 7.30 -0.87 -18.47
C SER A 121 6.05 -0.97 -17.59
N LEU A 122 5.07 -0.11 -17.80
CA LEU A 122 3.80 -0.17 -17.06
C LEU A 122 3.04 -1.48 -17.29
N LEU A 123 3.33 -2.20 -18.37
CA LEU A 123 2.68 -3.47 -18.72
C LEU A 123 3.51 -4.71 -18.35
N GLN A 124 4.64 -4.53 -17.66
CA GLN A 124 5.41 -5.68 -17.18
C GLN A 124 4.70 -6.37 -16.00
N ASN A 125 5.07 -7.63 -15.75
CA ASN A 125 4.61 -8.32 -14.54
C ASN A 125 5.12 -7.58 -13.29
N PRO A 126 4.24 -7.19 -12.35
CA PRO A 126 4.62 -6.51 -11.14
C PRO A 126 5.43 -7.39 -10.18
N THR A 127 6.23 -6.74 -9.34
CA THR A 127 6.90 -7.37 -8.20
C THR A 127 5.91 -7.62 -7.07
N ILE A 128 5.06 -6.63 -6.80
CA ILE A 128 4.00 -6.70 -5.79
C ILE A 128 2.69 -6.21 -6.41
N THR A 129 1.63 -6.96 -6.18
CA THR A 129 0.26 -6.50 -6.37
C THR A 129 -0.55 -6.94 -5.16
N THR A 130 -1.15 -5.98 -4.47
CA THR A 130 -1.96 -6.26 -3.29
C THR A 130 -3.07 -5.23 -3.12
N ARG A 131 -3.98 -5.52 -2.22
CA ARG A 131 -4.95 -4.56 -1.70
C ARG A 131 -4.24 -3.61 -0.74
N ALA A 132 -4.69 -2.38 -0.69
CA ALA A 132 -4.16 -1.41 0.25
C ALA A 132 -5.23 -0.39 0.63
N GLY A 133 -5.02 0.28 1.75
CA GLY A 133 -5.66 1.53 2.08
C GLY A 133 -4.70 2.69 1.85
N PHE A 134 -5.20 3.86 1.51
CA PHE A 134 -4.40 5.08 1.47
C PHE A 134 -5.19 6.29 1.98
N HIS A 135 -4.48 7.23 2.60
CA HIS A 135 -5.07 8.49 3.03
C HIS A 135 -4.06 9.63 2.93
N ILE A 136 -4.56 10.88 2.93
CA ILE A 136 -3.70 12.07 2.95
C ILE A 136 -2.97 12.13 4.30
N ARG A 137 -1.64 12.32 4.25
CA ARG A 137 -0.82 12.55 5.44
C ARG A 137 -0.23 13.97 5.46
N GLY A 138 0.38 14.31 6.61
CA GLY A 138 1.04 15.60 6.84
C GLY A 138 0.05 16.70 7.25
N GLN A 139 0.59 17.78 7.79
CA GLN A 139 -0.21 18.96 8.20
C GLN A 139 -0.23 19.98 7.06
N SER A 140 0.79 20.83 6.95
CA SER A 140 0.91 21.82 5.88
C SER A 140 1.11 21.19 4.50
N SER A 141 1.85 20.08 4.44
CA SER A 141 2.11 19.35 3.18
C SER A 141 0.87 18.71 2.57
N ALA A 142 -0.16 18.45 3.37
CA ALA A 142 -1.45 17.93 2.87
C ALA A 142 -2.13 18.88 1.88
N ASN A 143 -1.79 20.18 1.93
CA ASN A 143 -2.35 21.21 1.05
C ASN A 143 -1.54 21.42 -0.25
N PHE A 144 -0.47 20.69 -0.45
CA PHE A 144 0.29 20.76 -1.70
C PHE A 144 -0.49 20.10 -2.85
N GLU A 145 -0.34 20.62 -4.05
CA GLU A 145 -0.90 19.99 -5.26
C GLU A 145 -0.41 18.54 -5.37
N LYS A 146 0.89 18.33 -5.16
CA LYS A 146 1.48 17.01 -5.02
C LYS A 146 1.35 16.54 -3.57
N THR A 147 0.28 15.82 -3.30
CA THR A 147 -0.12 15.41 -1.95
C THR A 147 0.71 14.23 -1.46
N PRO A 148 1.20 14.22 -0.21
CA PRO A 148 1.77 13.03 0.42
C PRO A 148 0.68 12.09 0.96
N TYR A 149 0.96 10.78 0.96
CA TYR A 149 0.02 9.74 1.40
C TYR A 149 0.64 8.82 2.44
N ARG A 150 -0.20 8.26 3.32
CA ARG A 150 0.07 7.04 4.06
C ARG A 150 -0.55 5.87 3.31
N LEU A 151 0.15 4.76 3.30
CA LEU A 151 -0.27 3.51 2.69
C LEU A 151 -0.29 2.43 3.77
N GLU A 152 -1.30 1.57 3.73
CA GLU A 152 -1.45 0.37 4.55
C GLU A 152 -1.73 -0.80 3.61
N LEU A 153 -0.77 -1.72 3.50
CA LEU A 153 -0.91 -2.89 2.64
C LEU A 153 -1.74 -3.95 3.35
N ARG A 154 -2.64 -4.61 2.61
CA ARG A 154 -3.64 -5.54 3.15
C ARG A 154 -3.60 -6.89 2.45
N ASP A 155 -3.90 -7.92 3.19
CA ASP A 155 -4.10 -9.27 2.67
C ASP A 155 -5.56 -9.51 2.18
N ASN A 156 -5.93 -10.79 2.00
CA ASN A 156 -7.26 -11.16 1.55
C ASN A 156 -8.35 -10.96 2.60
N GLU A 157 -7.99 -10.90 3.86
CA GLU A 157 -8.88 -10.73 5.03
C GLU A 157 -8.99 -9.27 5.46
N ASP A 158 -8.32 -8.36 4.75
CA ASP A 158 -8.15 -6.93 5.08
C ASP A 158 -7.29 -6.67 6.31
N ASP A 159 -6.53 -7.66 6.73
CA ASP A 159 -5.52 -7.53 7.76
C ASP A 159 -4.21 -6.96 7.19
N ASP A 160 -3.36 -6.44 8.08
CA ASP A 160 -2.04 -5.90 7.75
C ASP A 160 -1.14 -6.93 7.06
N ALA A 161 -0.66 -6.60 5.87
CA ALA A 161 0.15 -7.49 5.04
C ALA A 161 1.56 -6.96 4.85
N LYS A 162 2.55 -7.70 5.33
CA LYS A 162 3.96 -7.30 5.29
C LYS A 162 4.64 -7.75 4.01
N TYR A 163 4.98 -6.77 3.16
CA TYR A 163 5.73 -7.01 1.91
C TYR A 163 7.10 -6.34 1.97
N PRO A 164 8.21 -7.11 1.80
CA PRO A 164 9.52 -6.51 1.54
C PRO A 164 9.53 -5.88 0.15
N MET A 165 10.03 -4.67 0.03
CA MET A 165 10.09 -3.96 -1.26
C MET A 165 11.31 -3.06 -1.38
N LEU A 166 11.86 -2.97 -2.59
CA LEU A 166 12.98 -2.05 -2.92
C LEU A 166 14.17 -2.18 -1.96
N GLY A 167 14.45 -3.40 -1.49
CA GLY A 167 15.54 -3.69 -0.55
C GLY A 167 15.24 -3.33 0.91
N MET A 168 14.03 -2.86 1.22
CA MET A 168 13.58 -2.59 2.58
C MET A 168 12.87 -3.81 3.17
N PRO A 169 12.98 -4.07 4.49
CA PRO A 169 12.25 -5.13 5.18
C PRO A 169 10.75 -5.02 4.99
N GLY A 170 10.06 -6.17 5.08
CA GLY A 170 8.62 -6.22 4.91
C GLY A 170 7.87 -5.54 6.04
N ASP A 171 6.95 -4.66 5.65
CA ASP A 171 5.97 -4.07 6.54
C ASP A 171 4.67 -3.80 5.76
N GLY A 172 3.57 -3.55 6.49
CA GLY A 172 2.30 -3.12 5.93
C GLY A 172 2.23 -1.60 5.78
N ASP A 173 2.88 -0.86 6.67
CA ASP A 173 2.78 0.59 6.78
C ASP A 173 3.92 1.33 6.09
N TRP A 174 3.55 2.21 5.14
CA TRP A 174 4.48 2.99 4.33
C TRP A 174 4.06 4.45 4.23
N ALA A 175 5.03 5.33 4.03
CA ALA A 175 4.77 6.73 3.75
C ALA A 175 5.26 7.11 2.35
N LEU A 176 4.40 7.77 1.59
CA LEU A 176 4.71 8.31 0.28
C LEU A 176 4.90 9.81 0.42
N LEU A 177 6.14 10.25 0.58
CA LEU A 177 6.48 11.65 0.78
C LEU A 177 6.54 12.39 -0.56
N SER A 178 5.88 13.53 -0.59
CA SER A 178 5.85 14.40 -1.76
C SER A 178 6.88 15.52 -1.60
N PRO A 179 7.98 15.53 -2.35
CA PRO A 179 8.99 16.59 -2.28
C PRO A 179 8.57 17.85 -3.07
N TYR A 180 7.32 18.30 -2.96
CA TYR A 180 6.75 19.38 -3.77
C TYR A 180 7.48 20.72 -3.64
N PRO A 181 7.86 21.19 -2.41
CA PRO A 181 8.62 22.43 -2.26
C PRO A 181 10.09 22.31 -2.68
N ASP A 182 10.61 21.08 -2.68
CA ASP A 182 12.00 20.80 -3.04
C ASP A 182 12.12 20.50 -4.53
N LYS A 183 12.52 21.50 -5.31
CA LYS A 183 12.68 21.34 -6.76
C LYS A 183 13.86 20.45 -7.16
N SER A 184 14.77 20.14 -6.24
CA SER A 184 15.84 19.16 -6.45
C SER A 184 15.40 17.72 -6.21
N LEU A 185 14.27 17.48 -5.50
CA LEU A 185 13.71 16.20 -5.10
C LEU A 185 14.60 15.35 -4.18
N ILE A 186 15.72 15.88 -3.67
CA ILE A 186 16.74 15.12 -2.94
C ILE A 186 16.98 15.57 -1.49
N ARG A 187 16.36 16.66 -1.01
CA ARG A 187 16.67 17.19 0.33
C ARG A 187 16.34 16.21 1.44
N ASN A 188 15.21 15.52 1.36
CA ASN A 188 14.85 14.50 2.35
C ASN A 188 15.83 13.32 2.32
N ALA A 189 16.17 12.84 1.12
CA ALA A 189 17.16 11.79 0.94
C ALA A 189 18.52 12.19 1.50
N LEU A 190 19.00 13.41 1.19
CA LEU A 190 20.25 13.94 1.74
C LEU A 190 20.23 14.01 3.28
N ALA A 191 19.11 14.48 3.86
CA ALA A 191 18.96 14.54 5.32
C ALA A 191 18.99 13.14 5.95
N TYR A 192 18.36 12.15 5.32
CA TYR A 192 18.41 10.76 5.76
C TYR A 192 19.82 10.17 5.68
N GLU A 193 20.54 10.35 4.56
CA GLU A 193 21.91 9.86 4.44
C GLU A 193 22.84 10.52 5.47
N LEU A 194 22.75 11.84 5.67
CA LEU A 194 23.53 12.54 6.71
C LEU A 194 23.22 12.03 8.11
N GLY A 195 21.93 11.79 8.41
CA GLY A 195 21.56 11.23 9.70
C GLY A 195 22.11 9.83 9.91
N LYS A 196 22.06 8.98 8.89
CA LYS A 196 22.65 7.63 8.90
C LYS A 196 24.16 7.69 9.13
N ASP A 197 24.88 8.60 8.46
CA ASP A 197 26.32 8.81 8.66
C ASP A 197 26.66 9.29 10.09
N LEU A 198 25.71 9.97 10.76
CA LEU A 198 25.81 10.37 12.16
C LEU A 198 25.41 9.25 13.13
N GLY A 199 25.02 8.08 12.65
CA GLY A 199 24.63 6.93 13.48
C GLY A 199 23.23 7.03 14.08
N LEU A 200 22.34 7.83 13.48
CA LEU A 200 20.93 7.92 13.86
C LEU A 200 20.12 6.77 13.24
N ASP A 201 19.11 6.31 13.94
CA ASP A 201 18.11 5.40 13.37
C ASP A 201 17.17 6.19 12.46
N ILE A 202 17.32 6.00 11.17
CA ILE A 202 16.56 6.71 10.14
C ILE A 202 15.70 5.76 9.33
N PRO A 203 14.50 6.18 8.90
CA PRO A 203 13.70 5.40 7.98
C PRO A 203 14.47 5.14 6.67
N ARG A 204 14.44 3.89 6.19
CA ARG A 204 14.92 3.57 4.84
C ARG A 204 13.94 4.11 3.81
N TYR A 205 14.42 4.37 2.61
CA TYR A 205 13.62 4.98 1.57
C TYR A 205 14.05 4.54 0.17
N ALA A 206 13.16 4.76 -0.79
CA ALA A 206 13.46 4.64 -2.21
C ALA A 206 12.74 5.75 -3.00
N HIS A 207 13.39 6.27 -4.04
CA HIS A 207 12.70 7.11 -5.01
C HIS A 207 11.87 6.23 -5.94
N VAL A 208 10.61 6.61 -6.13
CA VAL A 208 9.66 5.93 -6.99
C VAL A 208 8.93 6.93 -7.88
N GLU A 209 8.64 6.55 -9.11
CA GLU A 209 7.69 7.28 -9.95
C GLU A 209 6.28 6.79 -9.65
N VAL A 210 5.31 7.68 -9.58
CA VAL A 210 3.98 7.36 -9.06
C VAL A 210 2.91 7.72 -10.06
N TYR A 211 2.01 6.79 -10.31
CA TYR A 211 0.73 7.01 -10.95
C TYR A 211 -0.38 6.84 -9.92
N ILE A 212 -1.34 7.75 -9.87
CA ILE A 212 -2.53 7.63 -9.01
C ILE A 212 -3.76 7.89 -9.85
N ASN A 213 -4.50 6.83 -10.11
CA ASN A 213 -5.79 6.92 -10.79
C ASN A 213 -6.90 7.10 -9.73
N PHE A 214 -7.62 8.22 -9.81
CA PHE A 214 -8.71 8.54 -8.89
C PHE A 214 -10.10 8.29 -9.49
N ASP A 215 -10.18 8.17 -10.80
CA ASP A 215 -11.44 7.97 -11.51
C ASP A 215 -11.63 6.51 -11.96
N ASP A 216 -12.67 6.24 -12.69
CA ASP A 216 -13.02 4.91 -13.22
C ASP A 216 -12.50 4.65 -14.64
N GLN A 217 -11.69 5.59 -15.19
CA GLN A 217 -11.11 5.47 -16.53
C GLN A 217 -9.83 4.63 -16.47
N PRO A 218 -9.39 4.07 -17.61
CA PRO A 218 -8.10 3.41 -17.68
C PRO A 218 -6.96 4.36 -17.34
N LEU A 219 -5.97 3.85 -16.58
CA LEU A 219 -4.76 4.58 -16.26
C LEU A 219 -4.18 5.29 -17.48
N SER A 220 -3.87 6.56 -17.33
CA SER A 220 -3.45 7.46 -18.40
C SER A 220 -2.19 8.26 -18.03
N ALA A 221 -1.70 9.08 -18.95
CA ALA A 221 -0.58 9.99 -18.66
C ALA A 221 -0.96 11.09 -17.65
N ASP A 222 -2.23 11.44 -17.55
CA ASP A 222 -2.73 12.48 -16.64
C ASP A 222 -2.69 12.01 -15.17
N ASP A 223 -2.61 10.70 -14.91
CA ASP A 223 -2.49 10.11 -13.59
C ASP A 223 -1.06 10.14 -13.04
N TYR A 224 -0.09 10.54 -13.87
CA TYR A 224 1.31 10.62 -13.47
C TYR A 224 1.56 11.75 -12.48
N GLN A 225 1.99 11.39 -11.28
CA GLN A 225 2.26 12.32 -10.18
C GLN A 225 3.74 12.70 -10.03
N GLY A 226 4.62 12.12 -10.86
CA GLY A 226 6.07 12.34 -10.78
C GLY A 226 6.74 11.54 -9.66
N VAL A 227 7.95 11.97 -9.27
CA VAL A 227 8.80 11.26 -8.31
C VAL A 227 8.38 11.55 -6.88
N TYR A 228 8.21 10.50 -6.10
CA TYR A 228 7.99 10.50 -4.65
C TYR A 228 9.13 9.80 -3.93
N LEU A 229 9.19 9.99 -2.61
CA LEU A 229 10.02 9.20 -1.72
C LEU A 229 9.12 8.20 -0.98
N LEU A 230 9.22 6.93 -1.34
CA LEU A 230 8.60 5.85 -0.57
C LEU A 230 9.51 5.55 0.62
N THR A 231 9.00 5.64 1.83
CA THR A 231 9.78 5.50 3.06
C THR A 231 9.05 4.67 4.10
N GLU A 232 9.82 4.01 4.94
CA GLU A 232 9.29 3.39 6.14
C GLU A 232 8.64 4.41 7.06
N THR A 233 7.66 3.98 7.83
CA THR A 233 7.15 4.73 8.98
C THR A 233 8.02 4.47 10.21
N LEU A 234 8.08 5.44 11.12
CA LEU A 234 8.76 5.22 12.40
C LEU A 234 7.87 4.37 13.30
N GLU A 235 8.29 3.14 13.54
CA GLU A 235 7.57 2.17 14.35
C GLU A 235 8.53 1.35 15.20
N ILE A 236 8.05 0.91 16.35
CA ILE A 236 8.81 0.00 17.21
C ILE A 236 8.67 -1.41 16.64
N ASP A 237 9.66 -1.83 15.90
CA ASP A 237 9.78 -3.16 15.31
C ASP A 237 11.27 -3.56 15.26
N LYS A 238 11.55 -4.88 15.28
CA LYS A 238 12.92 -5.42 15.25
C LYS A 238 13.70 -5.03 14.00
N ASP A 239 13.01 -4.82 12.89
CA ASP A 239 13.60 -4.48 11.59
C ASP A 239 13.51 -2.98 11.27
N ARG A 240 12.86 -2.17 12.13
CA ARG A 240 12.76 -0.70 12.04
C ARG A 240 13.44 -0.05 13.23
N LEU A 241 12.69 0.44 14.21
CA LEU A 241 13.25 0.99 15.45
C LEU A 241 13.26 -0.11 16.52
N ASN A 242 14.41 -0.77 16.70
CA ASN A 242 14.55 -1.92 17.59
C ASN A 242 14.71 -1.48 19.06
N ILE A 243 13.65 -0.93 19.62
CA ILE A 243 13.57 -0.63 21.06
C ILE A 243 12.50 -1.51 21.70
N LYS A 244 12.58 -1.68 23.03
CA LYS A 244 11.61 -2.49 23.76
C LYS A 244 10.23 -1.82 23.71
N LYS A 245 9.24 -2.51 23.14
CA LYS A 245 7.84 -2.03 23.15
C LYS A 245 7.31 -2.12 24.59
N LEU A 246 6.86 -0.97 25.12
CA LEU A 246 6.19 -0.90 26.41
C LEU A 246 4.79 -1.53 26.30
N LYS A 247 4.42 -2.34 27.31
CA LYS A 247 3.09 -2.96 27.39
C LYS A 247 2.31 -2.32 28.52
N GLU A 248 0.99 -2.44 28.51
CA GLU A 248 0.10 -1.91 29.54
C GLU A 248 0.46 -2.40 30.95
N ASP A 249 0.99 -3.61 31.07
CA ASP A 249 1.40 -4.23 32.36
C ASP A 249 2.81 -3.84 32.82
N ASP A 250 3.57 -3.10 32.03
CA ASP A 250 4.93 -2.66 32.34
C ASP A 250 4.91 -1.43 33.26
N LEU A 251 4.45 -1.59 34.49
CA LEU A 251 4.24 -0.50 35.46
C LEU A 251 5.41 -0.26 36.43
N THR A 252 6.42 -1.14 36.44
CA THR A 252 7.54 -1.10 37.38
C THR A 252 8.89 -1.31 36.71
N GLU A 253 9.96 -0.86 37.37
CA GLU A 253 11.34 -1.15 36.98
C GLU A 253 11.62 -2.67 36.94
N PRO A 254 12.42 -3.17 35.98
CA PRO A 254 13.10 -2.43 34.92
C PRO A 254 12.24 -2.25 33.63
N ASN A 255 11.01 -2.73 33.64
CA ASN A 255 10.19 -2.79 32.44
C ASN A 255 9.73 -1.41 31.99
N ILE A 256 9.47 -0.49 32.91
CA ILE A 256 9.04 0.87 32.64
C ILE A 256 10.16 1.79 32.10
N SER A 257 11.43 1.38 32.25
CA SER A 257 12.57 2.27 32.00
C SER A 257 13.04 2.38 30.56
N GLY A 258 12.32 1.86 29.59
CA GLY A 258 12.76 1.93 28.19
C GLY A 258 11.65 1.74 27.17
N GLY A 259 11.98 1.99 25.91
CA GLY A 259 11.07 1.77 24.81
C GLY A 259 10.11 2.94 24.49
N TYR A 260 10.53 4.16 24.75
CA TYR A 260 9.74 5.37 24.46
C TYR A 260 10.14 5.97 23.11
N LEU A 261 9.14 6.25 22.27
CA LEU A 261 9.24 7.09 21.08
C LEU A 261 8.48 8.39 21.37
N MET A 262 9.19 9.52 21.41
CA MET A 262 8.63 10.82 21.70
C MET A 262 8.73 11.71 20.46
N GLN A 263 7.69 12.46 20.16
CA GLN A 263 7.73 13.43 19.07
C GLN A 263 7.35 14.82 19.57
N PHE A 264 7.95 15.84 18.95
CA PHE A 264 7.53 17.23 19.07
C PHE A 264 6.61 17.55 17.89
N ASN A 265 5.32 17.73 18.16
CA ASN A 265 4.33 17.93 17.11
C ASN A 265 3.40 19.10 17.46
N MET A 266 2.60 19.55 16.49
CA MET A 266 1.46 20.43 16.77
C MET A 266 0.34 19.61 17.39
N MET A 267 -0.30 20.15 18.42
CA MET A 267 -1.32 19.47 19.24
C MET A 267 -2.36 18.73 18.38
N ALA A 268 -2.52 17.44 18.64
CA ALA A 268 -3.72 16.68 18.28
C ALA A 268 -4.68 16.63 19.49
N ALA A 269 -5.98 16.66 19.23
CA ALA A 269 -6.99 16.91 20.28
C ALA A 269 -7.16 15.78 21.29
N GLU A 270 -6.63 14.58 21.03
CA GLU A 270 -6.91 13.36 21.81
C GLU A 270 -5.66 12.59 22.25
N GLU A 271 -4.46 13.12 22.02
CA GLU A 271 -3.23 12.46 22.41
C GLU A 271 -2.74 12.92 23.79
N PRO A 272 -2.14 12.01 24.59
CA PRO A 272 -1.58 12.40 25.89
C PRO A 272 -0.41 13.36 25.70
N LEU A 273 -0.50 14.53 26.33
CA LEU A 273 0.50 15.59 26.23
C LEU A 273 1.28 15.74 27.52
N ILE A 274 2.60 15.77 27.42
CA ILE A 274 3.45 16.29 28.49
C ILE A 274 3.71 17.76 28.25
N ARG A 275 3.12 18.62 29.08
CA ARG A 275 3.37 20.08 29.03
C ARG A 275 4.61 20.42 29.82
N GLY A 276 5.65 20.87 29.14
CA GLY A 276 6.84 21.45 29.74
C GLY A 276 6.69 22.96 29.96
N ASN A 277 7.55 23.53 30.80
CA ASN A 277 7.68 24.99 30.97
C ASN A 277 8.43 25.59 29.75
N GLY A 278 7.86 25.48 28.54
CA GLY A 278 8.51 25.89 27.31
C GLY A 278 7.57 26.05 26.13
N TRP A 279 8.14 26.24 24.97
CA TRP A 279 7.47 26.66 23.72
C TRP A 279 6.84 25.52 22.92
N SER A 280 6.91 24.28 23.40
CA SER A 280 6.36 23.12 22.69
C SER A 280 5.75 22.10 23.66
N ASP A 281 4.67 21.50 23.26
CA ASP A 281 4.08 20.33 23.92
C ASP A 281 4.77 19.06 23.37
N LEU A 282 4.97 18.08 24.24
CA LEU A 282 5.54 16.78 23.92
C LEU A 282 4.41 15.74 23.87
N GLU A 283 4.29 15.05 22.79
CA GLU A 283 3.38 13.90 22.64
C GLU A 283 4.14 12.59 22.94
N LEU A 284 3.47 11.64 23.62
CA LEU A 284 4.01 10.33 24.00
C LEU A 284 3.41 9.24 23.15
#